data_88c09a953b34602ea39f764c7f5fec6c
#
_entry.id   88c09a953b34602ea39f764c7f5fec6c
#
_cell.length_a   1.000
_cell.length_b   1.000
_cell.length_c   1.000
_cell.angle_alpha   90.00
_cell.angle_beta   90.00
_cell.angle_gamma   90.00
#
_symmetry.space_group_name_H-M   'P 1'
#
loop_
_entity.id
_entity.type
_entity.pdbx_description
1 polymer ?
#
loop_
_entity_poly.entity_id
_entity_poly.type
_entity_poly.pdbx_seq_one_letter_code
_entity_poly.pdbx_strand_id
1 'polypeptide(L)'
;VNTVKIKAEKCNEKAHGTTIVIRDVTKKIDASRTKGKIIQLLESMYRRDLNSGKVNLWFNDAPLHFDEYGCLQFRDKTWQKTLDFTFEFDGIAHRVKGFVGILANGGFGKAGFALFRRGRVVIGGEDQNYKPEYVFGQAQSPISHKLFGELDLDDFPVNQAKDGFVWDDGLEIMFLEALKSNIQEYIDIAKMTNKERAKEEEFSQATSKTVEQSVQSFT
;
A
#
# COMPACT_ATOMS: atom_id res chain seq x y z
N VAL A 1 10.48 -21.38 -35.19
CA VAL A 1 10.41 -21.92 -33.82
C VAL A 1 11.77 -21.63 -33.19
N ASN A 2 11.81 -20.75 -32.19
CA ASN A 2 13.05 -20.46 -31.45
C ASN A 2 13.35 -21.64 -30.52
N THR A 3 14.42 -22.37 -30.79
CA THR A 3 14.83 -23.51 -29.98
C THR A 3 15.66 -23.00 -28.79
N VAL A 4 15.21 -23.29 -27.57
CA VAL A 4 16.02 -23.02 -26.37
C VAL A 4 17.16 -24.02 -26.31
N LYS A 5 18.39 -23.54 -26.31
CA LYS A 5 19.58 -24.39 -26.11
C LYS A 5 19.82 -24.56 -24.61
N ILE A 6 19.71 -25.77 -24.10
CA ILE A 6 20.01 -26.12 -22.73
C ILE A 6 21.45 -26.68 -22.67
N LYS A 7 22.29 -26.08 -21.83
CA LYS A 7 23.63 -26.59 -21.51
C LYS A 7 23.61 -27.05 -20.05
N ALA A 8 23.86 -28.33 -19.81
CA ALA A 8 23.95 -28.90 -18.47
C ALA A 8 25.43 -29.10 -18.11
N GLU A 9 25.84 -28.62 -16.95
CA GLU A 9 27.20 -28.80 -16.41
C GLU A 9 27.10 -29.43 -14.99
N LYS A 10 28.07 -30.28 -14.64
CA LYS A 10 28.15 -30.80 -13.28
C LYS A 10 28.56 -29.69 -12.33
N CYS A 11 27.81 -29.53 -11.24
CA CYS A 11 28.15 -28.60 -10.17
C CYS A 11 28.40 -29.34 -8.84
N ASN A 12 28.90 -28.63 -7.84
CA ASN A 12 29.05 -29.16 -6.49
C ASN A 12 27.65 -29.44 -5.90
N GLU A 13 27.46 -30.56 -5.18
CA GLU A 13 26.21 -30.94 -4.54
C GLU A 13 25.65 -29.88 -3.58
N LYS A 14 26.54 -29.05 -3.01
CA LYS A 14 26.13 -27.90 -2.14
C LYS A 14 25.86 -26.62 -2.89
N ALA A 15 26.11 -26.57 -4.20
CA ALA A 15 25.83 -25.41 -5.01
C ALA A 15 24.32 -25.32 -5.31
N HIS A 16 23.70 -24.24 -4.94
CA HIS A 16 22.29 -23.95 -5.22
C HIS A 16 22.17 -22.52 -5.74
N GLY A 17 21.11 -22.28 -6.50
CA GLY A 17 20.83 -20.97 -7.07
C GLY A 17 20.52 -21.04 -8.56
N THR A 18 20.07 -19.94 -9.10
CA THR A 18 19.74 -19.75 -10.52
C THR A 18 20.37 -18.45 -11.01
N THR A 19 21.07 -18.53 -12.14
CA THR A 19 21.58 -17.35 -12.83
C THR A 19 20.84 -17.19 -14.15
N ILE A 20 20.24 -16.02 -14.34
CA ILE A 20 19.55 -15.66 -15.59
C ILE A 20 20.37 -14.57 -16.28
N VAL A 21 20.80 -14.81 -17.52
CA VAL A 21 21.53 -13.85 -18.34
C VAL A 21 20.65 -13.42 -19.50
N ILE A 22 20.28 -12.13 -19.52
CA ILE A 22 19.51 -11.53 -20.62
C ILE A 22 20.46 -10.63 -21.43
N ARG A 23 20.57 -10.89 -22.74
CA ARG A 23 21.44 -10.16 -23.66
C ARG A 23 20.59 -9.48 -24.72
N ASP A 24 21.19 -8.51 -25.41
CA ASP A 24 20.57 -7.82 -26.54
C ASP A 24 19.23 -7.19 -26.22
N VAL A 25 19.13 -6.60 -24.99
CA VAL A 25 17.91 -5.89 -24.58
C VAL A 25 17.71 -4.65 -25.44
N THR A 26 16.47 -4.46 -25.89
CA THR A 26 16.09 -3.33 -26.77
C THR A 26 16.15 -1.96 -26.05
N LYS A 27 16.00 -1.96 -24.72
CA LYS A 27 16.12 -0.74 -23.89
C LYS A 27 17.21 -0.95 -22.86
N LYS A 28 18.25 -0.12 -22.89
CA LYS A 28 19.27 -0.10 -21.87
C LYS A 28 18.79 0.63 -20.62
N ILE A 29 19.14 0.07 -19.45
CA ILE A 29 18.81 0.65 -18.13
C ILE A 29 20.01 1.50 -17.68
N ASP A 30 20.35 2.51 -18.46
CA ASP A 30 21.55 3.32 -18.20
C ASP A 30 21.23 4.62 -17.42
N ALA A 31 20.02 5.15 -17.58
CA ALA A 31 19.65 6.41 -16.96
C ALA A 31 19.39 6.25 -15.45
N SER A 32 19.97 7.12 -14.64
CA SER A 32 19.79 7.16 -13.18
C SER A 32 18.31 7.16 -12.76
N ARG A 33 17.46 7.94 -13.45
CA ARG A 33 16.02 7.98 -13.20
C ARG A 33 15.34 6.62 -13.44
N THR A 34 15.74 5.88 -14.47
CA THR A 34 15.18 4.55 -14.76
C THR A 34 15.61 3.55 -13.71
N LYS A 35 16.86 3.59 -13.25
CA LYS A 35 17.37 2.76 -12.15
C LYS A 35 16.59 3.02 -10.87
N GLY A 36 16.37 4.28 -10.49
CA GLY A 36 15.59 4.66 -9.32
C GLY A 36 14.16 4.10 -9.36
N LYS A 37 13.47 4.19 -10.49
CA LYS A 37 12.13 3.63 -10.65
C LYS A 37 12.10 2.10 -10.53
N ILE A 38 13.11 1.40 -11.04
CA ILE A 38 13.21 -0.06 -10.91
C ILE A 38 13.42 -0.44 -9.44
N ILE A 39 14.30 0.26 -8.73
CA ILE A 39 14.55 0.05 -7.30
C ILE A 39 13.24 0.23 -6.52
N GLN A 40 12.57 1.37 -6.69
CA GLN A 40 11.30 1.65 -6.02
C GLN A 40 10.22 0.60 -6.32
N LEU A 41 10.14 0.14 -7.57
CA LEU A 41 9.22 -0.92 -7.95
C LEU A 41 9.54 -2.24 -7.23
N LEU A 42 10.80 -2.66 -7.21
CA LEU A 42 11.23 -3.88 -6.54
C LEU A 42 11.00 -3.80 -5.03
N GLU A 43 11.36 -2.70 -4.40
CA GLU A 43 11.12 -2.46 -2.97
C GLU A 43 9.63 -2.51 -2.64
N SER A 44 8.79 -1.89 -3.47
CA SER A 44 7.34 -1.93 -3.30
C SER A 44 6.74 -3.32 -3.52
N MET A 45 7.20 -4.06 -4.54
CA MET A 45 6.68 -5.40 -4.84
C MET A 45 7.01 -6.42 -3.75
N TYR A 46 8.20 -6.35 -3.19
CA TYR A 46 8.71 -7.29 -2.20
C TYR A 46 8.68 -6.73 -0.78
N ARG A 47 7.96 -5.64 -0.52
CA ARG A 47 7.97 -4.92 0.76
C ARG A 47 7.75 -5.81 1.97
N ARG A 48 6.77 -6.72 1.91
CA ARG A 48 6.46 -7.64 3.02
C ARG A 48 7.56 -8.67 3.24
N ASP A 49 8.15 -9.16 2.16
CA ASP A 49 9.22 -10.16 2.23
C ASP A 49 10.53 -9.52 2.69
N LEU A 50 10.83 -8.29 2.25
CA LEU A 50 11.96 -7.49 2.71
C LEU A 50 11.85 -7.18 4.20
N ASN A 51 10.71 -6.63 4.64
CA ASN A 51 10.48 -6.25 6.05
C ASN A 51 10.45 -7.47 6.99
N SER A 52 9.97 -8.61 6.51
CA SER A 52 9.99 -9.86 7.29
C SER A 52 11.34 -10.59 7.27
N GLY A 53 12.30 -10.13 6.49
CA GLY A 53 13.61 -10.77 6.32
C GLY A 53 13.60 -12.10 5.55
N LYS A 54 12.45 -12.47 4.93
CA LYS A 54 12.34 -13.69 4.13
C LYS A 54 13.10 -13.62 2.82
N VAL A 55 13.26 -12.41 2.28
CA VAL A 55 13.97 -12.16 1.02
C VAL A 55 14.96 -11.04 1.24
N ASN A 56 16.16 -11.23 0.72
CA ASN A 56 17.15 -10.19 0.60
C ASN A 56 17.36 -9.90 -0.88
N LEU A 57 17.16 -8.66 -1.29
CA LEU A 57 17.35 -8.20 -2.66
C LEU A 57 18.51 -7.21 -2.74
N TRP A 58 19.26 -7.29 -3.83
CA TRP A 58 20.31 -6.34 -4.17
C TRP A 58 20.12 -5.85 -5.59
N PHE A 59 20.38 -4.60 -5.81
CA PHE A 59 20.46 -4.01 -7.13
C PHE A 59 21.85 -3.35 -7.30
N ASN A 60 22.70 -3.88 -8.20
CA ASN A 60 24.08 -3.45 -8.37
C ASN A 60 24.85 -3.40 -7.02
N ASP A 61 24.83 -4.51 -6.29
CA ASP A 61 25.50 -4.69 -4.99
C ASP A 61 24.99 -3.79 -3.85
N ALA A 62 23.97 -2.98 -4.08
CA ALA A 62 23.27 -2.22 -3.04
C ALA A 62 22.05 -3.01 -2.53
N PRO A 63 21.92 -3.23 -1.21
CA PRO A 63 20.74 -3.89 -0.65
C PRO A 63 19.51 -2.99 -0.82
N LEU A 64 18.38 -3.63 -1.14
CA LEU A 64 17.09 -2.96 -1.24
C LEU A 64 16.35 -3.03 0.10
N HIS A 65 15.65 -1.96 0.44
CA HIS A 65 14.88 -1.81 1.67
C HIS A 65 13.54 -1.17 1.35
N PHE A 66 12.52 -1.52 2.11
CA PHE A 66 11.26 -0.81 2.07
C PHE A 66 11.00 -0.12 3.41
N ASP A 67 11.01 1.20 3.39
CA ASP A 67 10.70 2.00 4.56
C ASP A 67 9.18 2.08 4.74
N GLU A 68 8.70 1.69 5.91
CA GLU A 68 7.29 1.81 6.26
C GLU A 68 6.87 3.29 6.30
N TYR A 69 5.67 3.55 5.84
CA TYR A 69 5.15 4.91 5.83
C TYR A 69 4.73 5.34 7.24
N GLY A 70 5.23 6.50 7.67
CA GLY A 70 4.80 7.08 8.94
C GLY A 70 3.33 7.46 8.92
N CYS A 71 2.60 7.10 9.98
CA CYS A 71 1.19 7.40 10.16
C CYS A 71 0.97 8.71 10.89
N LEU A 72 -0.11 9.39 10.53
CA LEU A 72 -0.56 10.62 11.18
C LEU A 72 -0.82 10.36 12.68
N GLN A 73 -0.24 11.22 13.52
CA GLN A 73 -0.62 11.36 14.92
C GLN A 73 -1.59 12.55 15.05
N PHE A 74 -2.80 12.30 15.49
CA PHE A 74 -3.83 13.32 15.63
C PHE A 74 -4.89 12.86 16.63
N ARG A 75 -5.36 13.75 17.53
CA ARG A 75 -6.29 13.44 18.62
C ARG A 75 -5.78 12.30 19.51
N ASP A 76 -4.52 12.36 19.92
CA ASP A 76 -3.82 11.35 20.75
C ASP A 76 -3.90 9.91 20.19
N LYS A 77 -4.11 9.79 18.89
CA LYS A 77 -4.27 8.52 18.18
C LYS A 77 -3.35 8.43 16.97
N THR A 78 -2.75 7.25 16.78
CA THR A 78 -2.12 6.89 15.52
C THR A 78 -3.21 6.48 14.53
N TRP A 79 -3.30 7.19 13.40
CA TRP A 79 -4.30 6.94 12.37
C TRP A 79 -3.89 5.78 11.47
N GLN A 80 -3.93 4.60 12.05
CA GLN A 80 -3.80 3.30 11.38
C GLN A 80 -4.69 2.30 12.08
N LYS A 81 -5.40 1.47 11.32
CA LYS A 81 -6.15 0.33 11.88
C LYS A 81 -6.08 -0.88 10.98
N THR A 82 -6.12 -2.05 11.59
CA THR A 82 -6.32 -3.33 10.90
C THR A 82 -7.73 -3.43 10.35
N LEU A 83 -7.85 -3.99 9.16
CA LEU A 83 -9.11 -4.31 8.50
C LEU A 83 -9.28 -5.82 8.45
N ASP A 84 -10.47 -6.28 8.78
CA ASP A 84 -10.91 -7.66 8.58
C ASP A 84 -12.44 -7.64 8.46
N PHE A 85 -12.96 -7.70 7.24
CA PHE A 85 -14.39 -7.68 6.98
C PHE A 85 -14.74 -8.59 5.81
N THR A 86 -16.01 -8.94 5.72
CA THR A 86 -16.55 -9.80 4.65
C THR A 86 -17.78 -9.11 4.06
N PHE A 87 -17.96 -9.26 2.76
CA PHE A 87 -19.19 -8.89 2.05
C PHE A 87 -19.60 -10.03 1.12
N GLU A 88 -20.85 -10.05 0.71
CA GLU A 88 -21.38 -11.06 -0.21
C GLU A 88 -21.59 -10.46 -1.59
N PHE A 89 -21.21 -11.23 -2.62
CA PHE A 89 -21.48 -10.94 -4.02
C PHE A 89 -21.81 -12.24 -4.74
N ASP A 90 -22.96 -12.28 -5.43
CA ASP A 90 -23.47 -13.47 -6.13
C ASP A 90 -23.55 -14.74 -5.25
N GLY A 91 -23.88 -14.57 -3.96
CA GLY A 91 -23.94 -15.68 -3.00
C GLY A 91 -22.59 -16.21 -2.56
N ILE A 92 -21.51 -15.53 -2.93
CA ILE A 92 -20.13 -15.85 -2.52
C ILE A 92 -19.67 -14.82 -1.51
N ALA A 93 -19.15 -15.29 -0.37
CA ALA A 93 -18.55 -14.43 0.64
C ALA A 93 -17.09 -14.09 0.26
N HIS A 94 -16.80 -12.79 0.16
CA HIS A 94 -15.46 -12.27 -0.11
C HIS A 94 -14.89 -11.64 1.15
N ARG A 95 -13.74 -12.11 1.61
CA ARG A 95 -13.05 -11.56 2.79
C ARG A 95 -11.94 -10.60 2.39
N VAL A 96 -11.90 -9.46 3.05
CA VAL A 96 -10.85 -8.44 2.90
C VAL A 96 -10.11 -8.29 4.22
N LYS A 97 -8.80 -8.45 4.19
CA LYS A 97 -7.91 -8.21 5.33
C LYS A 97 -6.89 -7.15 4.99
N GLY A 98 -6.20 -6.65 6.01
CA GLY A 98 -5.11 -5.70 5.82
C GLY A 98 -5.15 -4.55 6.79
N PHE A 99 -4.81 -3.36 6.32
CA PHE A 99 -4.89 -2.14 7.12
C PHE A 99 -5.18 -0.91 6.28
N VAL A 100 -5.69 0.12 6.94
CA VAL A 100 -5.80 1.48 6.42
C VAL A 100 -5.04 2.43 7.33
N GLY A 101 -4.42 3.45 6.76
CA GLY A 101 -3.72 4.49 7.50
C GLY A 101 -3.81 5.85 6.80
N ILE A 102 -3.40 6.88 7.54
CA ILE A 102 -3.25 8.24 7.00
C ILE A 102 -1.77 8.59 7.08
N LEU A 103 -1.17 8.98 5.97
CA LEU A 103 0.22 9.41 5.90
C LEU A 103 0.47 10.64 6.79
N ALA A 104 1.53 10.61 7.60
CA ALA A 104 1.96 11.76 8.40
C ALA A 104 2.33 12.95 7.50
N ASN A 105 3.13 12.67 6.48
CA ASN A 105 3.49 13.62 5.43
C ASN A 105 2.83 13.14 4.14
N GLY A 106 1.84 13.83 3.67
CA GLY A 106 1.13 13.44 2.45
C GLY A 106 2.09 13.16 1.27
N GLY A 107 1.63 12.38 0.30
CA GLY A 107 2.41 12.07 -0.90
C GLY A 107 1.57 11.31 -1.91
N PHE A 108 1.36 11.88 -3.10
CA PHE A 108 0.52 11.26 -4.12
C PHE A 108 0.99 9.86 -4.50
N GLY A 109 2.29 9.65 -4.68
CA GLY A 109 2.86 8.35 -5.06
C GLY A 109 2.72 7.28 -3.97
N LYS A 110 2.74 7.69 -2.69
CA LYS A 110 2.65 6.79 -1.52
C LYS A 110 1.21 6.50 -1.12
N ALA A 111 0.29 7.44 -1.36
CA ALA A 111 -1.13 7.25 -1.06
C ALA A 111 -1.75 6.20 -1.99
N GLY A 112 -2.91 5.68 -1.59
CA GLY A 112 -3.62 4.61 -2.28
C GLY A 112 -3.44 3.25 -1.62
N PHE A 113 -4.16 2.26 -2.10
CA PHE A 113 -4.07 0.90 -1.59
C PHE A 113 -3.15 0.03 -2.43
N ALA A 114 -2.27 -0.72 -1.79
CA ALA A 114 -1.62 -1.86 -2.42
C ALA A 114 -2.52 -3.09 -2.24
N LEU A 115 -2.86 -3.74 -3.34
CA LEU A 115 -3.72 -4.92 -3.36
C LEU A 115 -2.88 -6.18 -3.49
N PHE A 116 -3.03 -7.05 -2.52
CA PHE A 116 -2.30 -8.31 -2.42
C PHE A 116 -3.21 -9.50 -2.70
N ARG A 117 -2.63 -10.54 -3.23
CA ARG A 117 -3.24 -11.87 -3.30
C ARG A 117 -2.24 -12.93 -2.91
N ARG A 118 -2.57 -13.71 -1.88
CA ARG A 118 -1.71 -14.77 -1.33
C ARG A 118 -0.30 -14.26 -1.01
N GLY A 119 -0.24 -13.09 -0.37
CA GLY A 119 1.01 -12.42 0.03
C GLY A 119 1.78 -11.73 -1.09
N ARG A 120 1.32 -11.82 -2.36
CA ARG A 120 1.97 -11.16 -3.50
C ARG A 120 1.20 -9.91 -3.91
N VAL A 121 1.91 -8.83 -4.17
CA VAL A 121 1.35 -7.61 -4.76
C VAL A 121 0.82 -7.92 -6.17
N VAL A 122 -0.44 -7.58 -6.41
CA VAL A 122 -1.08 -7.60 -7.73
C VAL A 122 -1.17 -6.20 -8.30
N ILE A 123 -1.64 -5.24 -7.48
CA ILE A 123 -1.68 -3.82 -7.82
C ILE A 123 -1.00 -3.07 -6.68
N GLY A 124 -0.05 -2.20 -6.98
CA GLY A 124 0.62 -1.39 -5.97
C GLY A 124 2.07 -1.12 -6.33
N GLY A 125 2.59 -0.10 -5.71
CA GLY A 125 3.91 0.46 -5.94
C GLY A 125 3.82 1.98 -5.91
N GLU A 126 4.94 2.65 -5.78
CA GLU A 126 4.94 4.10 -5.83
C GLU A 126 4.38 4.56 -7.18
N ASP A 127 3.42 5.49 -7.16
CA ASP A 127 2.63 5.97 -8.31
C ASP A 127 1.68 4.95 -8.97
N GLN A 128 1.61 3.70 -8.49
CA GLN A 128 0.78 2.62 -9.06
C GLN A 128 -0.22 2.03 -8.06
N ASN A 129 -0.43 2.68 -6.91
CA ASN A 129 -1.40 2.24 -5.92
C ASN A 129 -2.84 2.40 -6.44
N TYR A 130 -3.70 1.49 -6.02
CA TYR A 130 -5.12 1.51 -6.33
C TYR A 130 -5.83 2.69 -5.66
N LYS A 131 -6.41 3.58 -6.46
CA LYS A 131 -7.08 4.80 -6.00
C LYS A 131 -8.41 4.99 -6.71
N PRO A 132 -9.41 4.16 -6.43
CA PRO A 132 -10.72 4.30 -7.06
C PRO A 132 -11.39 5.63 -6.66
N GLU A 133 -11.97 6.31 -7.64
CA GLU A 133 -12.62 7.61 -7.44
C GLU A 133 -13.73 7.58 -6.39
N TYR A 134 -14.43 6.47 -6.28
CA TYR A 134 -15.50 6.25 -5.29
C TYR A 134 -15.02 6.44 -3.83
N VAL A 135 -13.76 6.12 -3.54
CA VAL A 135 -13.15 6.27 -2.20
C VAL A 135 -12.30 7.52 -2.12
N PHE A 136 -11.46 7.76 -3.11
CA PHE A 136 -10.45 8.82 -3.10
C PHE A 136 -10.95 10.15 -3.64
N GLY A 137 -12.09 10.16 -4.34
CA GLY A 137 -12.54 11.32 -5.09
C GLY A 137 -11.64 11.63 -6.28
N GLN A 138 -11.63 12.88 -6.72
CA GLN A 138 -10.77 13.32 -7.82
C GLN A 138 -9.28 13.21 -7.46
N ALA A 139 -8.42 13.08 -8.47
CA ALA A 139 -6.98 12.87 -8.31
C ALA A 139 -6.27 13.93 -7.46
N GLN A 140 -6.78 15.16 -7.41
CA GLN A 140 -6.23 16.26 -6.61
C GLN A 140 -6.88 16.40 -5.22
N SER A 141 -7.74 15.48 -4.82
CA SER A 141 -8.38 15.53 -3.50
C SER A 141 -7.34 15.34 -2.37
N PRO A 142 -7.58 15.92 -1.18
CA PRO A 142 -6.70 15.68 -0.03
C PRO A 142 -6.57 14.19 0.32
N ILE A 143 -7.62 13.39 0.08
CA ILE A 143 -7.62 11.96 0.34
C ILE A 143 -6.60 11.25 -0.53
N SER A 144 -6.52 11.60 -1.82
CA SER A 144 -5.60 10.98 -2.80
C SER A 144 -4.12 11.23 -2.50
N HIS A 145 -3.83 12.12 -1.54
CA HIS A 145 -2.49 12.41 -1.06
C HIS A 145 -2.18 11.85 0.34
N LYS A 146 -3.18 11.34 1.07
CA LYS A 146 -3.02 10.99 2.49
C LYS A 146 -3.46 9.59 2.84
N LEU A 147 -4.60 9.12 2.30
CA LEU A 147 -5.12 7.80 2.62
C LEU A 147 -4.27 6.72 1.94
N PHE A 148 -3.83 5.73 2.72
CA PHE A 148 -3.05 4.61 2.21
C PHE A 148 -3.38 3.32 2.94
N GLY A 149 -2.90 2.19 2.43
CA GLY A 149 -3.05 0.91 3.09
C GLY A 149 -2.64 -0.26 2.22
N GLU A 150 -2.80 -1.44 2.80
CA GLU A 150 -2.61 -2.72 2.11
C GLU A 150 -3.83 -3.59 2.33
N LEU A 151 -4.33 -4.20 1.26
CA LEU A 151 -5.50 -5.05 1.29
C LEU A 151 -5.19 -6.42 0.70
N ASP A 152 -5.44 -7.47 1.46
CA ASP A 152 -5.37 -8.85 1.02
C ASP A 152 -6.73 -9.29 0.46
N LEU A 153 -6.75 -9.62 -0.82
CA LEU A 153 -7.92 -10.00 -1.62
C LEU A 153 -7.73 -11.43 -2.14
N ASP A 154 -7.53 -12.38 -1.22
CA ASP A 154 -7.11 -13.74 -1.56
C ASP A 154 -8.16 -14.52 -2.35
N ASP A 155 -9.44 -14.23 -2.11
CA ASP A 155 -10.59 -14.91 -2.72
C ASP A 155 -11.03 -14.24 -4.04
N PHE A 156 -10.39 -13.14 -4.43
CA PHE A 156 -10.76 -12.39 -5.62
C PHE A 156 -10.11 -12.99 -6.88
N PRO A 157 -10.83 -13.02 -8.01
CA PRO A 157 -10.28 -13.50 -9.27
C PRO A 157 -9.23 -12.52 -9.82
N VAL A 158 -8.16 -13.07 -10.38
CA VAL A 158 -7.11 -12.30 -11.07
C VAL A 158 -7.06 -12.69 -12.54
N ASN A 159 -6.58 -11.76 -13.37
CA ASN A 159 -6.38 -12.01 -14.78
C ASN A 159 -5.26 -13.06 -15.02
N GLN A 160 -5.12 -13.53 -16.26
CA GLN A 160 -4.16 -14.56 -16.63
C GLN A 160 -2.71 -14.14 -16.38
N ALA A 161 -2.38 -12.85 -16.56
CA ALA A 161 -1.05 -12.28 -16.31
C ALA A 161 -0.75 -12.12 -14.81
N LYS A 162 -1.79 -12.16 -13.96
CA LYS A 162 -1.73 -11.93 -12.50
C LYS A 162 -1.20 -10.54 -12.10
N ASP A 163 -1.45 -9.57 -12.96
CA ASP A 163 -1.10 -8.16 -12.77
C ASP A 163 -2.33 -7.26 -12.59
N GLY A 164 -3.50 -7.86 -12.42
CA GLY A 164 -4.76 -7.17 -12.16
C GLY A 164 -5.84 -8.11 -11.61
N PHE A 165 -6.79 -7.54 -10.89
CA PHE A 165 -8.01 -8.24 -10.48
C PHE A 165 -9.04 -8.19 -11.59
N VAL A 166 -9.89 -9.23 -11.68
CA VAL A 166 -11.03 -9.26 -12.59
C VAL A 166 -12.23 -8.72 -11.82
N TRP A 167 -12.65 -7.52 -12.20
CA TRP A 167 -13.76 -6.81 -11.55
C TRP A 167 -15.06 -6.99 -12.33
N ASP A 168 -15.48 -8.25 -12.54
CA ASP A 168 -16.66 -8.54 -13.32
C ASP A 168 -17.96 -8.20 -12.58
N ASP A 169 -18.98 -7.86 -13.37
CA ASP A 169 -20.42 -7.81 -13.02
C ASP A 169 -20.78 -7.08 -11.70
N GLY A 170 -20.01 -6.06 -11.32
CA GLY A 170 -20.31 -5.25 -10.13
C GLY A 170 -19.55 -5.67 -8.87
N LEU A 171 -18.67 -6.67 -8.92
CA LEU A 171 -17.84 -7.07 -7.78
C LEU A 171 -17.03 -5.90 -7.21
N GLU A 172 -16.45 -5.06 -8.08
CA GLU A 172 -15.70 -3.87 -7.64
C GLU A 172 -16.59 -2.89 -6.87
N ILE A 173 -17.82 -2.66 -7.33
CA ILE A 173 -18.76 -1.73 -6.69
C ILE A 173 -19.06 -2.20 -5.27
N MET A 174 -19.45 -3.47 -5.11
CA MET A 174 -19.75 -4.05 -3.79
C MET A 174 -18.54 -4.03 -2.86
N PHE A 175 -17.34 -4.35 -3.39
CA PHE A 175 -16.09 -4.22 -2.64
C PHE A 175 -15.85 -2.79 -2.18
N LEU A 176 -16.01 -1.80 -3.06
CA LEU A 176 -15.77 -0.39 -2.74
C LEU A 176 -16.78 0.17 -1.73
N GLU A 177 -18.05 -0.25 -1.81
CA GLU A 177 -19.07 0.10 -0.82
C GLU A 177 -18.72 -0.46 0.56
N ALA A 178 -18.39 -1.75 0.63
CA ALA A 178 -17.97 -2.39 1.86
C ALA A 178 -16.70 -1.76 2.44
N LEU A 179 -15.67 -1.53 1.60
CA LEU A 179 -14.44 -0.87 2.00
C LEU A 179 -14.72 0.52 2.57
N LYS A 180 -15.45 1.37 1.84
CA LYS A 180 -15.76 2.74 2.24
C LYS A 180 -16.51 2.78 3.58
N SER A 181 -17.48 1.90 3.79
CA SER A 181 -18.19 1.78 5.06
C SER A 181 -17.22 1.47 6.22
N ASN A 182 -16.26 0.59 6.00
CA ASN A 182 -15.30 0.20 7.03
C ASN A 182 -14.22 1.24 7.33
N ILE A 183 -13.96 2.19 6.40
CA ILE A 183 -12.89 3.20 6.53
C ILE A 183 -13.41 4.64 6.55
N GLN A 184 -14.73 4.87 6.71
CA GLN A 184 -15.33 6.19 6.59
C GLN A 184 -14.67 7.23 7.52
N GLU A 185 -14.39 6.88 8.77
CA GLU A 185 -13.69 7.75 9.71
C GLU A 185 -12.32 8.21 9.18
N TYR A 186 -11.58 7.31 8.52
CA TYR A 186 -10.27 7.60 7.92
C TYR A 186 -10.38 8.52 6.71
N ILE A 187 -11.43 8.34 5.91
CA ILE A 187 -11.75 9.23 4.79
C ILE A 187 -12.03 10.65 5.30
N ASP A 188 -12.80 10.80 6.37
CA ASP A 188 -13.19 12.10 6.90
C ASP A 188 -11.98 12.85 7.49
N ILE A 189 -11.10 12.18 8.20
CA ILE A 189 -9.83 12.77 8.67
C ILE A 189 -8.88 13.08 7.52
N ALA A 190 -8.79 12.23 6.51
CA ALA A 190 -7.94 12.47 5.35
C ALA A 190 -8.38 13.71 4.53
N LYS A 191 -9.68 14.05 4.55
CA LYS A 191 -10.22 15.28 3.93
C LYS A 191 -9.72 16.56 4.61
N MET A 192 -9.48 16.51 5.92
CA MET A 192 -9.07 17.70 6.68
C MET A 192 -7.74 18.24 6.17
N THR A 193 -7.64 19.53 6.01
CA THR A 193 -6.37 20.23 5.74
C THR A 193 -5.48 20.26 6.98
N ASN A 194 -4.19 20.48 6.79
CA ASN A 194 -3.27 20.64 7.93
C ASN A 194 -3.68 21.82 8.84
N LYS A 195 -4.21 22.89 8.23
CA LYS A 195 -4.66 24.09 8.96
C LYS A 195 -5.90 23.80 9.82
N GLU A 196 -6.84 23.02 9.32
CA GLU A 196 -8.04 22.61 10.06
C GLU A 196 -7.66 21.70 11.24
N ARG A 197 -6.76 20.74 11.04
CA ARG A 197 -6.26 19.88 12.12
C ARG A 197 -5.53 20.68 13.21
N ALA A 198 -4.63 21.58 12.83
CA ALA A 198 -3.91 22.43 13.78
C ALA A 198 -4.87 23.28 14.61
N LYS A 199 -5.88 23.89 13.98
CA LYS A 199 -6.90 24.69 14.66
C LYS A 199 -7.72 23.84 15.66
N GLU A 200 -8.06 22.62 15.31
CA GLU A 200 -8.81 21.71 16.18
C GLU A 200 -7.96 21.29 17.38
N GLU A 201 -6.67 20.99 17.19
CA GLU A 201 -5.74 20.65 18.27
C GLU A 201 -5.57 21.83 19.24
N GLU A 202 -5.40 23.06 18.74
CA GLU A 202 -5.32 24.26 19.58
C GLU A 202 -6.60 24.43 20.42
N PHE A 203 -7.77 24.25 19.81
CA PHE A 203 -9.04 24.33 20.51
C PHE A 203 -9.19 23.25 21.59
N SER A 204 -8.83 22.02 21.28
CA SER A 204 -8.85 20.88 22.23
C SER A 204 -7.94 21.13 23.42
N GLN A 205 -6.70 21.60 23.17
CA GLN A 205 -5.76 21.91 24.25
C GLN A 205 -6.24 23.07 25.12
N ALA A 206 -6.83 24.12 24.54
CA ALA A 206 -7.39 25.23 25.30
C ALA A 206 -8.55 24.76 26.20
N THR A 207 -9.44 23.91 25.66
CA THR A 207 -10.55 23.36 26.42
C THR A 207 -10.08 22.47 27.59
N SER A 208 -9.10 21.59 27.36
CA SER A 208 -8.52 20.73 28.40
C SER A 208 -7.90 21.57 29.53
N LYS A 209 -7.13 22.61 29.21
CA LYS A 209 -6.56 23.53 30.22
C LYS A 209 -7.64 24.24 31.05
N THR A 210 -8.72 24.67 30.41
CA THR A 210 -9.84 25.34 31.11
C THR A 210 -10.54 24.36 32.05
N VAL A 211 -10.76 23.11 31.65
CA VAL A 211 -11.34 22.09 32.50
C VAL A 211 -10.44 21.76 33.70
N GLU A 212 -9.14 21.59 33.48
CA GLU A 212 -8.18 21.34 34.57
C GLU A 212 -8.15 22.49 35.59
N GLN A 213 -8.14 23.73 35.12
CA GLN A 213 -8.19 24.90 36.00
C GLN A 213 -9.50 25.00 36.80
N SER A 214 -10.62 24.64 36.18
CA SER A 214 -11.91 24.60 36.86
C SER A 214 -11.95 23.53 37.94
N VAL A 215 -11.43 22.34 37.70
CA VAL A 215 -11.35 21.25 38.69
C VAL A 215 -10.45 21.65 39.85
N GLN A 216 -9.30 22.28 39.61
CA GLN A 216 -8.40 22.76 40.69
C GLN A 216 -9.00 23.86 41.54
N SER A 217 -9.97 24.62 41.04
CA SER A 217 -10.64 25.70 41.81
C SER A 217 -11.74 25.16 42.76
N PHE A 218 -12.11 23.89 42.63
CA PHE A 218 -13.12 23.25 43.48
C PHE A 218 -12.50 22.29 44.54
N THR A 219 -11.17 22.19 44.60
CA THR A 219 -10.42 21.42 45.60
C THR A 219 -9.77 22.35 46.61
#